data_dc7cd562ef2e54eb30fb526bb7f59c4e
#
_entry.id   dc7cd562ef2e54eb30fb526bb7f59c4e
#
_cell.length_a   1.000
_cell.length_b   1.000
_cell.length_c   1.000
_cell.angle_alpha   90.00
_cell.angle_beta   90.00
_cell.angle_gamma   90.00
#
_symmetry.space_group_name_H-M   'P 1'
#
loop_
_entity.id
_entity.type
_entity.pdbx_description
1 polymer ?
#
loop_
_entity_poly.entity_id
_entity_poly.type
_entity_poly.pdbx_seq_one_letter_code
_entity_poly.pdbx_strand_id
1 'polypeptide(L)'
;MQNQSKKCLFEVCANGVESCMAAQEGGADRVELCAGIPEGGTTPSYGEIKIARRMLNTTRLHVIIRPRGGDFLYTPLEVERMEEDIRMCRQLGVDGVVIRKVEFASLI
;
A
#
# COMPACT_ATOMS: atom_id res chain seq x y z
N MET A 1 -16.45 17.95 -16.02
CA MET A 1 -16.57 17.35 -15.53
C MET A 1 -16.50 16.51 -14.99
N GLN A 2 -16.53 16.19 -14.78
CA GLN A 2 -16.49 15.64 -14.12
C GLN A 2 -16.36 14.53 -13.47
N ASN A 3 -15.74 14.44 -12.75
CA ASN A 3 -15.38 13.28 -11.98
C ASN A 3 -16.41 12.84 -10.99
N GLN A 4 -17.29 13.68 -10.65
CA GLN A 4 -18.31 13.26 -9.72
C GLN A 4 -19.26 12.25 -10.33
N SER A 5 -19.21 12.05 -11.62
CA SER A 5 -20.01 11.01 -12.25
C SER A 5 -19.22 9.73 -12.46
N LYS A 6 -17.99 9.68 -12.01
CA LYS A 6 -17.17 8.50 -12.17
C LYS A 6 -17.66 7.41 -11.24
N LYS A 7 -17.97 6.25 -11.79
CA LYS A 7 -18.58 5.18 -11.02
C LYS A 7 -17.62 4.14 -10.51
N CYS A 8 -16.39 4.11 -11.04
CA CYS A 8 -15.37 3.19 -10.57
C CYS A 8 -14.03 3.86 -10.64
N LEU A 9 -13.12 3.36 -9.82
CA LEU A 9 -11.77 3.85 -9.78
C LEU A 9 -10.87 2.94 -10.56
N PHE A 10 -9.91 3.53 -11.24
CA PHE A 10 -8.88 2.81 -11.94
C PHE A 10 -7.68 2.69 -11.01
N GLU A 11 -7.47 1.49 -10.48
CA GLU A 11 -6.40 1.22 -9.53
C GLU A 11 -5.36 0.31 -10.15
N VAL A 12 -4.09 0.60 -9.90
CA VAL A 12 -2.97 -0.18 -10.40
C VAL A 12 -2.13 -0.66 -9.24
N CYS A 13 -1.82 -1.95 -9.22
CA CYS A 13 -0.84 -2.48 -8.28
C CYS A 13 0.54 -2.15 -8.80
N ALA A 14 1.34 -1.50 -7.99
CA ALA A 14 2.66 -1.03 -8.39
C ALA A 14 3.71 -1.63 -7.48
N ASN A 15 4.82 -2.04 -8.07
CA ASN A 15 5.88 -2.70 -7.31
C ASN A 15 7.08 -1.79 -7.07
N GLY A 16 6.92 -0.49 -7.24
CA GLY A 16 7.99 0.46 -6.99
C GLY A 16 7.59 1.84 -7.45
N VAL A 17 8.47 2.79 -7.20
CA VAL A 17 8.21 4.20 -7.54
C VAL A 17 7.98 4.38 -9.03
N GLU A 18 8.82 3.73 -9.85
CA GLU A 18 8.71 3.86 -11.30
C GLU A 18 7.36 3.38 -11.80
N SER A 19 6.88 2.26 -11.25
CA SER A 19 5.55 1.76 -11.62
C SER A 19 4.45 2.72 -11.18
N CYS A 20 4.62 3.35 -10.02
CA CYS A 20 3.67 4.35 -9.55
C CYS A 20 3.61 5.53 -10.52
N MET A 21 4.76 5.99 -10.97
CA MET A 21 4.81 7.12 -11.90
C MET A 21 4.19 6.77 -13.24
N ALA A 22 4.44 5.56 -13.73
CA ALA A 22 3.84 5.12 -14.97
C ALA A 22 2.32 5.05 -14.85
N ALA A 23 1.84 4.56 -13.71
CA ALA A 23 0.40 4.49 -13.46
C ALA A 23 -0.21 5.89 -13.43
N GLN A 24 0.47 6.84 -12.80
CA GLN A 24 -0.02 8.21 -12.75
C GLN A 24 -0.09 8.83 -14.13
N GLU A 25 0.94 8.61 -14.95
CA GLU A 25 0.92 9.11 -16.32
C GLU A 25 -0.22 8.49 -17.11
N GLY A 26 -0.55 7.25 -16.83
CA GLY A 26 -1.65 6.56 -17.50
C GLY A 26 -3.03 6.92 -16.95
N GLY A 27 -3.10 7.82 -15.99
CA GLY A 27 -4.38 8.29 -15.49
C GLY A 27 -4.98 7.46 -14.39
N ALA A 28 -4.19 6.66 -13.70
CA ALA A 28 -4.71 5.88 -12.59
C ALA A 28 -5.24 6.79 -11.50
N ASP A 29 -6.34 6.40 -10.89
CA ASP A 29 -6.90 7.15 -9.78
C ASP A 29 -6.12 6.90 -8.51
N ARG A 30 -5.62 5.69 -8.35
CA ARG A 30 -4.78 5.37 -7.22
C ARG A 30 -3.89 4.19 -7.55
N VAL A 31 -2.83 4.05 -6.79
CA VAL A 31 -1.94 2.90 -6.87
C VAL A 31 -1.95 2.20 -5.53
N GLU A 32 -1.77 0.90 -5.57
CA GLU A 32 -1.47 0.10 -4.39
C GLU A 32 0.01 -0.27 -4.49
N LEU A 33 0.82 0.37 -3.67
CA LEU A 33 2.25 0.14 -3.69
C LEU A 33 2.59 -1.06 -2.82
N CYS A 34 3.32 -2.00 -3.38
CA CYS A 34 3.72 -3.20 -2.66
C CYS A 34 5.10 -3.65 -3.09
N ALA A 35 5.72 -4.45 -2.25
CA ALA A 35 6.94 -5.17 -2.57
C ALA A 35 6.59 -6.66 -2.63
N GLY A 36 7.57 -7.50 -2.88
CA GLY A 36 7.38 -8.94 -2.78
C GLY A 36 6.26 -9.48 -3.66
N ILE A 37 6.18 -9.04 -4.89
CA ILE A 37 5.12 -9.49 -5.80
C ILE A 37 5.03 -11.01 -5.88
N PRO A 38 6.15 -11.75 -5.99
CA PRO A 38 6.06 -13.22 -6.03
C PRO A 38 5.40 -13.82 -4.81
N GLU A 39 5.38 -13.10 -3.70
CA GLU A 39 4.75 -13.57 -2.47
C GLU A 39 3.34 -13.01 -2.29
N GLY A 40 2.82 -12.34 -3.30
CA GLY A 40 1.48 -11.79 -3.24
C GLY A 40 1.42 -10.37 -2.71
N GLY A 41 2.58 -9.74 -2.55
CA GLY A 41 2.64 -8.37 -2.08
C GLY A 41 2.90 -8.26 -0.60
N THR A 42 3.94 -7.53 -0.24
CA THR A 42 4.31 -7.26 1.15
C THR A 42 4.57 -5.77 1.30
N THR A 43 4.75 -5.33 2.54
CA THR A 43 4.97 -3.92 2.84
C THR A 43 6.25 -3.43 2.17
N PRO A 44 6.18 -2.33 1.42
CA PRO A 44 7.38 -1.76 0.78
C PRO A 44 8.28 -1.11 1.82
N SER A 45 9.51 -0.82 1.41
CA SER A 45 10.46 -0.16 2.29
C SER A 45 10.04 1.28 2.55
N TYR A 46 10.56 1.84 3.63
CA TYR A 46 10.36 3.24 3.96
C TYR A 46 10.77 4.14 2.80
N GLY A 47 11.92 3.88 2.20
CA GLY A 47 12.40 4.71 1.10
C GLY A 47 11.48 4.68 -0.10
N GLU A 48 10.97 3.49 -0.42
CA GLU A 48 10.05 3.36 -1.53
C GLU A 48 8.79 4.19 -1.28
N ILE A 49 8.24 4.09 -0.09
CA ILE A 49 7.00 4.80 0.25
C ILE A 49 7.23 6.31 0.25
N LYS A 50 8.33 6.74 0.84
CA LYS A 50 8.63 8.17 0.95
C LYS A 50 8.78 8.81 -0.41
N ILE A 51 9.50 8.14 -1.30
CA ILE A 51 9.73 8.70 -2.64
C ILE A 51 8.46 8.66 -3.46
N ALA A 52 7.70 7.55 -3.37
CA ALA A 52 6.42 7.48 -4.07
C ALA A 52 5.49 8.60 -3.61
N ARG A 53 5.45 8.87 -2.30
CA ARG A 53 4.62 9.96 -1.80
C ARG A 53 5.02 11.30 -2.40
N ARG A 54 6.31 11.52 -2.52
CA ARG A 54 6.79 12.78 -3.09
C ARG A 54 6.44 12.92 -4.56
N MET A 55 6.50 11.81 -5.30
CA MET A 55 6.35 11.84 -6.76
C MET A 55 4.90 11.83 -7.22
N LEU A 56 4.01 11.27 -6.42
CA LEU A 56 2.60 11.18 -6.81
C LEU A 56 1.85 12.44 -6.37
N ASN A 57 1.22 13.11 -7.32
CA ASN A 57 0.49 14.34 -7.02
C ASN A 57 -0.96 14.32 -7.50
N THR A 58 -1.31 13.51 -8.49
CA THR A 58 -2.68 13.40 -8.95
C THR A 58 -3.26 12.02 -8.71
N THR A 59 -2.42 11.05 -8.43
CA THR A 59 -2.83 9.67 -8.17
C THR A 59 -2.69 9.42 -6.68
N ARG A 60 -3.69 8.83 -6.06
CA ARG A 60 -3.65 8.52 -4.64
C ARG A 60 -2.71 7.35 -4.38
N LEU A 61 -2.04 7.41 -3.23
CA LEU A 61 -1.09 6.39 -2.84
C LEU A 61 -1.66 5.57 -1.70
N HIS A 62 -1.90 4.30 -1.96
CA HIS A 62 -2.26 3.31 -0.94
C HIS A 62 -1.10 2.34 -0.81
N VAL A 63 -0.83 1.91 0.41
CA VAL A 63 0.32 1.07 0.72
C VAL A 63 -0.17 -0.20 1.37
N ILE A 64 0.30 -1.35 0.88
CA ILE A 64 -0.07 -2.61 1.50
C ILE A 64 0.68 -2.80 2.81
N ILE A 65 -0.03 -3.26 3.82
CA ILE A 65 0.56 -3.57 5.12
C ILE A 65 0.47 -5.08 5.28
N ARG A 66 1.56 -5.74 5.02
CA ARG A 66 1.66 -7.19 5.11
C ARG A 66 3.11 -7.53 5.44
N PRO A 67 3.38 -8.02 6.65
CA PRO A 67 4.78 -8.13 7.12
C PRO A 67 5.58 -9.23 6.43
N ARG A 68 4.90 -10.22 5.85
CA ARG A 68 5.59 -11.34 5.20
C ARG A 68 4.62 -12.05 4.27
N GLY A 69 5.18 -12.83 3.37
CA GLY A 69 4.37 -13.72 2.55
C GLY A 69 3.78 -14.86 3.38
N GLY A 70 3.09 -15.76 2.72
CA GLY A 70 2.46 -16.88 3.38
C GLY A 70 1.06 -16.56 3.85
N ASP A 71 0.66 -17.20 4.95
CA ASP A 71 -0.71 -17.04 5.45
C ASP A 71 -0.87 -15.69 6.14
N PHE A 72 -2.07 -15.45 6.62
CA PHE A 72 -2.42 -14.21 7.31
C PHE A 72 -2.62 -14.42 8.80
N LEU A 73 -2.09 -15.51 9.34
CA LEU A 73 -2.16 -15.80 10.76
C LEU A 73 -0.91 -15.23 11.42
N TYR A 74 -1.04 -14.04 11.95
CA TYR A 74 0.11 -13.27 12.41
C TYR A 74 0.36 -13.46 13.89
N THR A 75 1.65 -13.48 14.25
CA THR A 75 2.05 -13.48 15.65
C THR A 75 1.86 -12.08 16.23
N PRO A 76 1.85 -11.95 17.58
CA PRO A 76 1.76 -10.61 18.19
C PRO A 76 2.87 -9.66 17.73
N LEU A 77 4.08 -10.16 17.53
CA LEU A 77 5.17 -9.29 17.07
C LEU A 77 4.97 -8.88 15.62
N GLU A 78 4.40 -9.75 14.80
CA GLU A 78 4.08 -9.37 13.44
C GLU A 78 3.00 -8.30 13.41
N VAL A 79 2.00 -8.40 14.27
CA VAL A 79 0.98 -7.37 14.37
C VAL A 79 1.60 -6.06 14.82
N GLU A 80 2.52 -6.10 15.75
CA GLU A 80 3.20 -4.90 16.22
C GLU A 80 3.97 -4.23 15.09
N ARG A 81 4.64 -5.03 14.25
CA ARG A 81 5.33 -4.47 13.08
C ARG A 81 4.35 -3.80 12.13
N MET A 82 3.19 -4.42 11.93
CA MET A 82 2.16 -3.83 11.09
C MET A 82 1.71 -2.49 11.62
N GLU A 83 1.53 -2.39 12.94
CA GLU A 83 1.15 -1.13 13.55
C GLU A 83 2.20 -0.05 13.35
N GLU A 84 3.47 -0.41 13.46
CA GLU A 84 4.54 0.55 13.23
C GLU A 84 4.57 1.00 11.77
N ASP A 85 4.35 0.08 10.85
CA ASP A 85 4.32 0.42 9.44
C ASP A 85 3.16 1.35 9.14
N ILE A 86 2.01 1.14 9.76
CA ILE A 86 0.87 2.02 9.59
C ILE A 86 1.19 3.41 10.11
N ARG A 87 1.83 3.51 11.27
CA ARG A 87 2.23 4.81 11.82
C ARG A 87 3.17 5.54 10.87
N MET A 88 4.12 4.81 10.33
CA MET A 88 5.07 5.38 9.37
C MET A 88 4.34 5.91 8.13
N CYS A 89 3.41 5.14 7.60
CA CYS A 89 2.63 5.56 6.44
C CYS A 89 1.84 6.83 6.78
N ARG A 90 1.27 6.89 7.98
CA ARG A 90 0.52 8.05 8.40
C ARG A 90 1.42 9.28 8.47
N GLN A 91 2.62 9.12 9.01
CA GLN A 91 3.56 10.23 9.11
C GLN A 91 4.01 10.70 7.74
N LEU A 92 4.12 9.80 6.78
CA LEU A 92 4.51 10.16 5.43
C LEU A 92 3.36 10.74 4.62
N GLY A 93 2.14 10.69 5.15
CA GLY A 93 1.01 11.31 4.48
C GLY A 93 0.44 10.52 3.33
N VAL A 94 0.57 9.18 3.35
CA VAL A 94 -0.07 8.38 2.31
C VAL A 94 -1.58 8.49 2.44
N ASP A 95 -2.28 8.23 1.34
CA ASP A 95 -3.73 8.41 1.32
C ASP A 95 -4.48 7.27 1.98
N GLY A 96 -3.88 6.10 2.06
CA GLY A 96 -4.52 4.98 2.73
C GLY A 96 -3.60 3.79 2.82
N VAL A 97 -4.02 2.79 3.58
CA VAL A 97 -3.31 1.53 3.68
C VAL A 97 -4.27 0.41 3.32
N VAL A 98 -3.71 -0.70 2.86
CA VAL A 98 -4.48 -1.88 2.47
C VAL A 98 -4.05 -3.02 3.37
N ILE A 99 -4.99 -3.60 4.09
CA ILE A 99 -4.72 -4.73 4.95
C ILE A 99 -5.63 -5.86 4.49
N ARG A 100 -5.02 -6.98 4.10
CA ARG A 100 -5.78 -8.15 3.71
C ARG A 100 -6.43 -8.76 4.92
N LYS A 101 -7.30 -9.73 4.70
CA LYS A 101 -7.93 -10.43 5.81
C LYS A 101 -6.87 -10.88 6.80
N VAL A 102 -7.08 -10.55 8.06
CA VAL A 102 -6.12 -10.82 9.11
C VAL A 102 -6.74 -11.79 10.09
N GLU A 103 -5.99 -12.85 10.42
CA GLU A 103 -6.35 -13.76 11.50
C GLU A 103 -5.22 -13.71 12.51
N PHE A 104 -5.56 -13.49 13.76
CA PHE A 104 -4.57 -13.34 14.79
C PHE A 104 -4.34 -14.66 15.50
N ALA A 105 -3.09 -15.11 15.49
CA ALA A 105 -2.70 -16.27 16.26
C ALA A 105 -2.70 -15.87 17.71
N SER A 106 -3.49 -16.54 18.51
CA SER A 106 -3.39 -16.39 19.95
C SER A 106 -3.58 -14.96 20.40
N LEU A 107 -4.78 -14.51 20.35
CA LEU A 107 -5.12 -13.21 20.93
C LEU A 107 -5.29 -13.28 22.42
N ILE A 108 -5.07 -14.40 22.94
CA ILE A 108 -5.32 -14.64 24.34
C ILE A 108 -4.05 -14.63 25.12
#